data_d4b4615aacbbb4c05f772e6e0d11036e
#
_entry.id   d4b4615aacbbb4c05f772e6e0d11036e
#
_cell.length_a   1.000
_cell.length_b   1.000
_cell.length_c   1.000
_cell.angle_alpha   90.00
_cell.angle_beta   90.00
_cell.angle_gamma   90.00
#
_symmetry.space_group_name_H-M   'P 1'
#
loop_
_entity.id
_entity.type
_entity.pdbx_description
1 polymer ?
#
loop_
_entity_poly.entity_id
_entity_poly.type
_entity_poly.pdbx_seq_one_letter_code
_entity_poly.pdbx_strand_id
1 'polypeptide(L)'
;MPALTLKEVSWRLMICLFSLVLLVGTSPDDRQITDPSSVISVTNPAAGPVPISQLYYTRNTFAPAWSPDGSEVVFTTNMTGRFNLWRVSTSGGWPIQLLQSEDRQSGAVWSPDKKWIVFEQDFGGGELYDLFAVSSDGAEVINITNTPEVSESNPHWSPDGSMLAMSYRPKTSSTTDIALLDWKTKKVRKLTDEQTKNREWYTSIWSADGRTIYANRVNAGSTDSDVYRIDVATGKLENLTPHQGNVIYSVSSVSPDSHTLLISSNENDGYENVALLDVNSKQRTWVTNVKWEAKAGDFSPDGKSFTYTLNADGRTDTYLVDVESKRTARLPFPEGISSPAGNPTAFSAAGDRLLVSRQSSTEPADLWVYDIATQQSRQLTFSAIASLNPSRLPSSQLVHYRTFDGKIISAFLWVPFNLKRDGSNPGIVLPHGGPTGQTVDSFNKAAAALASRGYVCIAPNVRGSTGYGMKFQKANYKDLGGGDLKDEVYAARFLAATQYVDPKKIGITGGSSGDTWQ
;
A
#
# COMPACT_ATOMS: atom_id res chain seq x y z
N MET A 1 67.93 -56.13 9.17
CA MET A 1 67.79 -56.06 7.72
C MET A 1 66.58 -56.90 7.33
N PRO A 2 65.55 -56.33 6.74
CA PRO A 2 65.56 -55.66 5.46
C PRO A 2 64.69 -54.39 5.42
N ALA A 3 64.92 -53.65 4.42
CA ALA A 3 64.36 -52.57 3.65
C ALA A 3 62.91 -52.10 3.87
N LEU A 4 62.79 -50.79 4.08
CA LEU A 4 61.53 -50.00 3.98
C LEU A 4 61.25 -49.69 2.52
N THR A 5 60.01 -49.92 2.10
CA THR A 5 59.45 -49.39 0.86
C THR A 5 58.42 -48.35 1.19
N LEU A 6 58.60 -47.14 0.64
CA LEU A 6 57.61 -46.07 0.63
C LEU A 6 56.34 -46.52 -0.15
N LYS A 7 55.17 -46.31 0.42
CA LYS A 7 53.91 -46.30 -0.30
C LYS A 7 53.32 -44.91 -0.30
N GLU A 8 53.02 -44.50 -1.48
CA GLU A 8 52.40 -43.23 -1.87
C GLU A 8 51.11 -42.93 -1.13
N VAL A 9 51.02 -41.70 -0.62
CA VAL A 9 49.77 -41.12 -0.10
C VAL A 9 49.05 -40.44 -1.27
N SER A 10 48.02 -41.12 -1.77
CA SER A 10 47.13 -40.53 -2.77
C SER A 10 46.17 -39.56 -2.08
N TRP A 11 46.30 -38.30 -2.38
CA TRP A 11 45.33 -37.28 -2.00
C TRP A 11 44.08 -37.44 -2.87
N ARG A 12 43.00 -38.00 -2.33
CA ARG A 12 41.69 -37.90 -2.91
C ARG A 12 41.10 -36.53 -2.58
N LEU A 13 41.04 -35.67 -3.57
CA LEU A 13 40.21 -34.46 -3.56
C LEU A 13 38.76 -34.89 -3.40
N MET A 14 38.21 -34.63 -2.23
CA MET A 14 36.77 -34.76 -1.96
C MET A 14 36.13 -33.45 -2.48
N ILE A 15 35.70 -33.44 -3.74
CA ILE A 15 34.88 -32.37 -4.31
C ILE A 15 33.49 -32.48 -3.66
N CYS A 16 33.25 -31.67 -2.62
CA CYS A 16 31.90 -31.41 -2.16
C CYS A 16 31.18 -30.59 -3.25
N LEU A 17 30.40 -31.29 -4.08
CA LEU A 17 29.35 -30.64 -4.88
C LEU A 17 28.34 -30.04 -3.92
N PHE A 18 28.49 -28.77 -3.60
CA PHE A 18 27.38 -27.96 -3.11
C PHE A 18 26.39 -27.85 -4.27
N SER A 19 25.35 -28.65 -4.25
CA SER A 19 24.16 -28.44 -5.05
C SER A 19 23.57 -27.12 -4.65
N LEU A 20 23.91 -26.07 -5.39
CA LEU A 20 23.22 -24.80 -5.36
C LEU A 20 21.80 -25.10 -5.85
N VAL A 21 20.87 -25.36 -4.93
CA VAL A 21 19.45 -25.32 -5.23
C VAL A 21 19.17 -23.82 -5.49
N LEU A 22 19.34 -23.43 -6.74
CA LEU A 22 18.67 -22.26 -7.26
C LEU A 22 17.18 -22.54 -7.05
N LEU A 23 16.60 -21.96 -5.99
CA LEU A 23 15.19 -21.63 -5.97
C LEU A 23 14.99 -20.65 -7.13
N VAL A 24 14.75 -21.21 -8.32
CA VAL A 24 14.16 -20.48 -9.43
C VAL A 24 12.77 -20.11 -8.92
N GLY A 25 12.67 -18.94 -8.28
CA GLY A 25 11.39 -18.30 -8.11
C GLY A 25 10.80 -18.22 -9.50
N THR A 26 9.65 -18.86 -9.71
CA THR A 26 8.90 -18.71 -10.95
C THR A 26 8.80 -17.23 -11.25
N SER A 27 9.33 -16.82 -12.40
CA SER A 27 9.16 -15.45 -12.91
C SER A 27 7.68 -15.08 -12.85
N PRO A 28 7.32 -13.83 -12.51
CA PRO A 28 5.92 -13.38 -12.62
C PRO A 28 5.28 -13.73 -13.97
N ASP A 29 6.07 -13.86 -15.02
CA ASP A 29 5.64 -14.23 -16.37
C ASP A 29 5.03 -15.64 -16.50
N ASP A 30 5.42 -16.61 -15.66
CA ASP A 30 4.96 -18.00 -15.79
C ASP A 30 3.52 -18.23 -15.27
N ARG A 31 2.89 -17.21 -14.66
CA ARG A 31 1.54 -17.30 -14.08
C ARG A 31 0.48 -16.53 -14.86
N GLN A 32 0.81 -15.99 -16.01
CA GLN A 32 -0.08 -15.14 -16.79
C GLN A 32 -0.95 -15.96 -17.73
N ILE A 33 -2.27 -15.84 -17.61
CA ILE A 33 -3.22 -16.46 -18.53
C ILE A 33 -3.41 -15.52 -19.72
N THR A 34 -2.82 -15.87 -20.85
CA THR A 34 -2.97 -15.13 -22.13
C THR A 34 -3.96 -15.78 -23.07
N ASP A 35 -4.18 -17.09 -22.94
CA ASP A 35 -5.16 -17.86 -23.71
C ASP A 35 -6.48 -17.91 -22.95
N PRO A 36 -7.58 -17.36 -23.49
CA PRO A 36 -8.91 -17.43 -22.86
C PRO A 36 -9.38 -18.87 -22.58
N SER A 37 -8.90 -19.86 -23.34
CA SER A 37 -9.23 -21.27 -23.10
C SER A 37 -8.61 -21.83 -21.84
N SER A 38 -7.54 -21.22 -21.33
CA SER A 38 -6.87 -21.59 -20.07
C SER A 38 -7.55 -21.04 -18.81
N VAL A 39 -8.51 -20.13 -18.96
CA VAL A 39 -9.34 -19.65 -17.84
C VAL A 39 -10.14 -20.80 -17.26
N ILE A 40 -10.18 -20.95 -15.94
CA ILE A 40 -10.85 -22.09 -15.29
C ILE A 40 -12.04 -21.66 -14.42
N SER A 41 -13.09 -22.48 -14.41
CA SER A 41 -14.14 -22.46 -13.40
C SER A 41 -13.87 -23.62 -12.43
N VAL A 42 -13.53 -23.28 -11.20
CA VAL A 42 -13.23 -24.26 -10.16
C VAL A 42 -14.51 -25.00 -9.74
N THR A 43 -14.43 -26.32 -9.52
CA THR A 43 -15.53 -27.08 -8.97
C THR A 43 -15.62 -26.88 -7.46
N ASN A 44 -16.76 -26.43 -6.98
CA ASN A 44 -17.05 -26.25 -5.55
C ASN A 44 -18.49 -26.65 -5.25
N PRO A 45 -18.72 -27.83 -4.63
CA PRO A 45 -20.08 -28.31 -4.30
C PRO A 45 -20.83 -27.41 -3.33
N ALA A 46 -20.10 -26.66 -2.49
CA ALA A 46 -20.68 -25.73 -1.52
C ALA A 46 -20.96 -24.32 -2.11
N ALA A 47 -20.68 -24.12 -3.40
CA ALA A 47 -20.92 -22.83 -4.06
C ALA A 47 -22.41 -22.49 -4.12
N GLY A 48 -22.69 -21.19 -4.06
CA GLY A 48 -24.01 -20.64 -4.21
C GLY A 48 -24.01 -19.14 -3.94
N PRO A 49 -25.09 -18.43 -4.20
CA PRO A 49 -25.16 -16.99 -3.97
C PRO A 49 -24.79 -16.62 -2.53
N VAL A 50 -23.79 -15.76 -2.40
CA VAL A 50 -23.43 -15.18 -1.10
C VAL A 50 -24.36 -14.03 -0.81
N PRO A 51 -25.01 -13.96 0.36
CA PRO A 51 -25.89 -12.84 0.71
C PRO A 51 -25.14 -11.51 0.60
N ILE A 52 -25.75 -10.53 -0.06
CA ILE A 52 -25.12 -9.21 -0.27
C ILE A 52 -24.78 -8.58 1.08
N SER A 53 -25.65 -8.74 2.09
CA SER A 53 -25.39 -8.26 3.45
C SER A 53 -24.07 -8.81 4.04
N GLN A 54 -23.72 -10.07 3.80
CA GLN A 54 -22.47 -10.64 4.28
C GLN A 54 -21.25 -9.95 3.65
N LEU A 55 -21.31 -9.57 2.37
CA LEU A 55 -20.26 -8.85 1.67
C LEU A 55 -20.15 -7.40 2.17
N TYR A 56 -21.29 -6.71 2.32
CA TYR A 56 -21.32 -5.30 2.72
C TYR A 56 -21.13 -5.08 4.22
N TYR A 57 -21.36 -6.09 5.04
CA TYR A 57 -21.02 -6.05 6.47
C TYR A 57 -19.54 -6.34 6.76
N THR A 58 -18.72 -6.70 5.76
CA THR A 58 -17.27 -6.73 5.94
C THR A 58 -16.78 -5.36 6.40
N ARG A 59 -15.80 -5.37 7.29
CA ARG A 59 -15.26 -4.13 7.85
C ARG A 59 -14.06 -3.66 7.04
N ASN A 60 -13.81 -2.38 7.12
CA ASN A 60 -12.56 -1.79 6.65
C ASN A 60 -11.69 -1.51 7.87
N THR A 61 -10.43 -1.89 7.81
CA THR A 61 -9.45 -1.68 8.86
C THR A 61 -8.21 -1.06 8.24
N PHE A 62 -7.77 0.10 8.75
CA PHE A 62 -6.66 0.86 8.17
C PHE A 62 -6.01 1.79 9.20
N ALA A 63 -4.94 2.50 8.79
CA ALA A 63 -4.18 3.47 9.55
C ALA A 63 -3.78 2.96 10.95
N PRO A 64 -3.12 1.79 11.05
CA PRO A 64 -2.68 1.29 12.35
C PRO A 64 -1.45 2.03 12.86
N ALA A 65 -1.27 2.07 14.18
CA ALA A 65 -0.07 2.57 14.84
C ALA A 65 0.29 1.71 16.05
N TRP A 66 1.57 1.34 16.16
CA TRP A 66 2.11 0.69 17.34
C TRP A 66 2.07 1.59 18.57
N SER A 67 1.72 1.03 19.73
CA SER A 67 2.08 1.68 20.99
C SER A 67 3.61 1.71 21.16
N PRO A 68 4.19 2.73 21.85
CA PRO A 68 5.65 2.86 21.99
C PRO A 68 6.35 1.66 22.64
N ASP A 69 5.63 0.85 23.42
CA ASP A 69 6.13 -0.38 24.02
C ASP A 69 5.84 -1.64 23.17
N GLY A 70 5.18 -1.49 22.02
CA GLY A 70 4.83 -2.58 21.12
C GLY A 70 3.81 -3.58 21.67
N SER A 71 3.09 -3.25 22.75
CA SER A 71 2.09 -4.13 23.38
C SER A 71 0.72 -4.07 22.71
N GLU A 72 0.38 -2.95 22.08
CA GLU A 72 -0.91 -2.69 21.46
C GLU A 72 -0.76 -2.05 20.07
N VAL A 73 -1.81 -2.15 19.28
CA VAL A 73 -2.00 -1.43 18.01
C VAL A 73 -3.31 -0.67 18.10
N VAL A 74 -3.27 0.65 17.89
CA VAL A 74 -4.45 1.47 17.62
C VAL A 74 -4.70 1.46 16.11
N PHE A 75 -5.96 1.45 15.68
CA PHE A 75 -6.34 1.43 14.26
C PHE A 75 -7.72 2.04 14.06
N THR A 76 -8.03 2.40 12.83
CA THR A 76 -9.36 2.86 12.43
C THR A 76 -10.16 1.72 11.82
N THR A 77 -11.41 1.57 12.25
CA THR A 77 -12.36 0.63 11.64
C THR A 77 -13.79 1.12 11.74
N ASN A 78 -14.64 0.66 10.82
CA ASN A 78 -16.08 0.91 10.83
C ASN A 78 -16.89 -0.22 11.50
N MET A 79 -16.33 -0.88 12.52
CA MET A 79 -16.94 -2.02 13.19
C MET A 79 -18.34 -1.70 13.74
N THR A 80 -18.58 -0.48 14.19
CA THR A 80 -19.87 0.01 14.68
C THR A 80 -20.66 0.84 13.67
N GLY A 81 -20.27 0.82 12.40
CA GLY A 81 -20.92 1.58 11.32
C GLY A 81 -20.30 2.95 11.03
N ARG A 82 -19.44 3.45 11.90
CA ARG A 82 -18.66 4.68 11.74
C ARG A 82 -17.16 4.37 11.84
N PHE A 83 -16.33 5.12 11.12
CA PHE A 83 -14.88 5.03 11.21
C PHE A 83 -14.41 5.69 12.51
N ASN A 84 -14.14 4.88 13.51
CA ASN A 84 -13.63 5.33 14.80
C ASN A 84 -12.35 4.58 15.18
N LEU A 85 -11.71 5.04 16.26
CA LEU A 85 -10.48 4.47 16.79
C LEU A 85 -10.76 3.26 17.67
N TRP A 86 -10.02 2.20 17.40
CA TRP A 86 -10.00 0.95 18.16
C TRP A 86 -8.58 0.57 18.50
N ARG A 87 -8.40 -0.24 19.51
CA ARG A 87 -7.10 -0.83 19.88
C ARG A 87 -7.21 -2.34 20.08
N VAL A 88 -6.11 -3.03 19.85
CA VAL A 88 -6.00 -4.48 20.07
C VAL A 88 -4.63 -4.82 20.61
N SER A 89 -4.55 -5.81 21.51
CA SER A 89 -3.26 -6.35 21.97
C SER A 89 -2.52 -7.04 20.84
N THR A 90 -1.20 -6.85 20.76
CA THR A 90 -0.36 -7.55 19.79
C THR A 90 -0.22 -9.05 20.07
N SER A 91 -0.59 -9.50 21.27
CA SER A 91 -0.75 -10.92 21.58
C SER A 91 -2.07 -11.51 21.06
N GLY A 92 -2.93 -10.70 20.44
CA GLY A 92 -4.28 -11.06 20.02
C GLY A 92 -5.32 -10.79 21.08
N GLY A 93 -6.54 -11.15 20.80
CA GLY A 93 -7.69 -10.94 21.69
C GLY A 93 -8.78 -10.10 21.02
N TRP A 94 -9.74 -9.64 21.80
CA TRP A 94 -10.85 -8.85 21.31
C TRP A 94 -10.45 -7.38 21.18
N PRO A 95 -10.69 -6.71 20.05
CA PRO A 95 -10.47 -5.28 19.92
C PRO A 95 -11.38 -4.48 20.86
N ILE A 96 -10.83 -3.41 21.41
CA ILE A 96 -11.56 -2.49 22.29
C ILE A 96 -11.75 -1.17 21.56
N GLN A 97 -12.98 -0.66 21.52
CA GLN A 97 -13.26 0.68 20.99
C GLN A 97 -12.66 1.72 21.92
N LEU A 98 -11.78 2.57 21.38
CA LEU A 98 -11.14 3.63 22.15
C LEU A 98 -12.02 4.88 22.22
N LEU A 99 -12.63 5.23 21.09
CA LEU A 99 -13.53 6.38 20.98
C LEU A 99 -14.77 6.02 20.14
N GLN A 100 -15.86 6.75 20.41
CA GLN A 100 -17.06 6.74 19.60
C GLN A 100 -17.41 8.15 19.16
N SER A 101 -17.62 8.34 17.85
CA SER A 101 -18.06 9.59 17.25
C SER A 101 -18.94 9.30 16.05
N GLU A 102 -19.88 10.21 15.74
CA GLU A 102 -20.59 10.20 14.45
C GLU A 102 -19.69 10.67 13.31
N ASP A 103 -18.66 11.47 13.61
CA ASP A 103 -17.67 11.93 12.66
C ASP A 103 -16.56 10.90 12.44
N ARG A 104 -15.94 10.95 11.27
CA ARG A 104 -14.84 10.05 10.89
C ARG A 104 -13.57 10.40 11.67
N GLN A 105 -12.96 9.39 12.28
CA GLN A 105 -11.68 9.44 12.96
C GLN A 105 -10.65 8.57 12.23
N SER A 106 -9.42 9.07 12.06
CA SER A 106 -8.33 8.33 11.39
C SER A 106 -6.94 8.89 11.75
N GLY A 107 -5.89 8.32 11.17
CA GLY A 107 -4.53 8.88 11.24
C GLY A 107 -3.91 8.90 12.65
N ALA A 108 -4.26 7.94 13.49
CA ALA A 108 -3.80 7.90 14.87
C ALA A 108 -2.28 7.72 14.99
N VAL A 109 -1.65 8.49 15.92
CA VAL A 109 -0.24 8.39 16.29
C VAL A 109 -0.09 8.47 17.80
N TRP A 110 0.68 7.57 18.38
CA TRP A 110 1.00 7.60 19.81
C TRP A 110 2.04 8.67 20.13
N SER A 111 1.85 9.36 21.27
CA SER A 111 2.93 10.16 21.85
C SER A 111 4.08 9.25 22.30
N PRO A 112 5.36 9.71 22.23
CA PRO A 112 6.50 8.89 22.64
C PRO A 112 6.45 8.40 24.10
N ASP A 113 5.80 9.18 24.98
CA ASP A 113 5.60 8.84 26.42
C ASP A 113 4.41 7.91 26.68
N LYS A 114 3.72 7.45 25.64
CA LYS A 114 2.55 6.56 25.67
C LYS A 114 1.33 7.15 26.42
N LYS A 115 1.27 8.45 26.68
CA LYS A 115 0.14 9.04 27.40
C LYS A 115 -1.00 9.46 26.50
N TRP A 116 -0.72 9.81 25.25
CA TRP A 116 -1.69 10.36 24.32
C TRP A 116 -1.66 9.65 22.98
N ILE A 117 -2.80 9.64 22.33
CA ILE A 117 -2.98 9.24 20.93
C ILE A 117 -3.56 10.45 20.21
N VAL A 118 -2.81 11.04 19.27
CA VAL A 118 -3.28 12.12 18.41
C VAL A 118 -3.89 11.52 17.16
N PHE A 119 -4.99 12.09 16.68
CA PHE A 119 -5.72 11.60 15.52
C PHE A 119 -6.43 12.74 14.79
N GLU A 120 -6.84 12.47 13.55
CA GLU A 120 -7.63 13.36 12.72
C GLU A 120 -9.11 13.08 12.90
N GLN A 121 -9.93 14.14 12.98
CA GLN A 121 -11.38 14.04 12.94
C GLN A 121 -11.96 15.07 11.98
N ASP A 122 -12.81 14.64 11.05
CA ASP A 122 -13.59 15.54 10.21
C ASP A 122 -14.91 15.93 10.88
N PHE A 123 -15.60 16.89 10.29
CA PHE A 123 -16.91 17.34 10.78
C PHE A 123 -17.97 17.17 9.67
N GLY A 124 -18.93 16.30 9.92
CA GLY A 124 -20.08 16.12 9.04
C GLY A 124 -19.74 15.62 7.62
N GLY A 125 -18.57 15.01 7.40
CA GLY A 125 -18.10 14.57 6.08
C GLY A 125 -17.57 15.69 5.19
N GLY A 126 -17.22 16.84 5.77
CA GLY A 126 -16.74 18.03 5.05
C GLY A 126 -15.29 17.96 4.59
N GLU A 127 -14.57 16.88 4.89
CA GLU A 127 -13.14 16.68 4.57
C GLU A 127 -12.22 17.81 5.05
N LEU A 128 -12.65 18.50 6.12
CA LEU A 128 -11.86 19.43 6.90
C LEU A 128 -11.59 18.78 8.25
N TYR A 129 -10.33 18.68 8.60
CA TYR A 129 -9.88 17.91 9.77
C TYR A 129 -9.26 18.82 10.80
N ASP A 130 -9.66 18.64 12.05
CA ASP A 130 -8.89 19.08 13.20
C ASP A 130 -8.09 17.90 13.78
N LEU A 131 -7.00 18.21 14.47
CA LEU A 131 -6.30 17.24 15.29
C LEU A 131 -6.90 17.19 16.68
N PHE A 132 -7.21 15.98 17.11
CA PHE A 132 -7.66 15.63 18.43
C PHE A 132 -6.61 14.80 19.15
N ALA A 133 -6.66 14.79 20.46
CA ALA A 133 -5.91 13.85 21.27
C ALA A 133 -6.83 13.13 22.25
N VAL A 134 -6.59 11.85 22.45
CA VAL A 134 -7.22 11.03 23.47
C VAL A 134 -6.15 10.48 24.40
N SER A 135 -6.42 10.47 25.71
CA SER A 135 -5.54 9.79 26.67
C SER A 135 -5.49 8.28 26.39
N SER A 136 -4.38 7.64 26.73
CA SER A 136 -4.17 6.21 26.39
C SER A 136 -5.20 5.28 27.03
N ASP A 137 -5.85 5.69 28.11
CA ASP A 137 -6.95 4.98 28.76
C ASP A 137 -8.34 5.32 28.19
N GLY A 138 -8.43 6.31 27.28
CA GLY A 138 -9.67 6.77 26.69
C GLY A 138 -10.50 7.73 27.55
N ALA A 139 -9.99 8.15 28.72
CA ALA A 139 -10.77 8.93 29.69
C ALA A 139 -10.89 10.42 29.33
N GLU A 140 -9.92 10.98 28.62
CA GLU A 140 -9.87 12.39 28.25
C GLU A 140 -9.73 12.53 26.72
N VAL A 141 -10.54 13.42 26.13
CA VAL A 141 -10.48 13.78 24.70
C VAL A 141 -10.43 15.28 24.57
N ILE A 142 -9.46 15.79 23.82
CA ILE A 142 -9.28 17.23 23.58
C ILE A 142 -9.13 17.52 22.09
N ASN A 143 -9.79 18.56 21.58
CA ASN A 143 -9.46 19.14 20.28
C ASN A 143 -8.23 20.02 20.44
N ILE A 144 -7.11 19.66 19.81
CA ILE A 144 -5.82 20.32 20.04
C ILE A 144 -5.53 21.45 19.06
N THR A 145 -6.20 21.50 17.90
CA THR A 145 -6.08 22.59 16.94
C THR A 145 -7.26 23.56 16.99
N ASN A 146 -8.48 23.06 16.96
CA ASN A 146 -9.73 23.83 17.05
C ASN A 146 -9.79 25.01 16.07
N THR A 147 -9.53 24.75 14.79
CA THR A 147 -9.38 25.75 13.73
C THR A 147 -10.37 25.52 12.58
N PRO A 148 -11.63 25.98 12.69
CA PRO A 148 -12.71 25.66 11.74
C PRO A 148 -12.46 26.10 10.30
N GLU A 149 -11.50 27.00 10.06
CA GLU A 149 -11.14 27.51 8.73
C GLU A 149 -9.84 26.89 8.18
N VAL A 150 -9.29 25.89 8.85
CA VAL A 150 -8.07 25.20 8.47
C VAL A 150 -8.31 23.70 8.55
N SER A 151 -7.69 22.94 7.65
CA SER A 151 -7.60 21.49 7.77
C SER A 151 -6.19 21.14 8.22
N GLU A 152 -6.07 20.50 9.38
CA GLU A 152 -4.85 19.92 9.90
C GLU A 152 -4.95 18.40 9.83
N SER A 153 -3.92 17.78 9.25
CA SER A 153 -3.88 16.33 9.06
C SER A 153 -2.46 15.78 9.12
N ASN A 154 -2.34 14.46 9.08
CA ASN A 154 -1.07 13.77 8.99
C ASN A 154 -0.08 14.14 10.12
N PRO A 155 -0.46 13.95 11.40
CA PRO A 155 0.36 14.33 12.54
C PRO A 155 1.56 13.40 12.72
N HIS A 156 2.74 13.99 13.01
CA HIS A 156 3.98 13.26 13.30
C HIS A 156 4.68 13.88 14.51
N TRP A 157 4.87 13.11 15.57
CA TRP A 157 5.58 13.55 16.75
C TRP A 157 7.07 13.79 16.51
N SER A 158 7.61 14.87 17.09
CA SER A 158 9.05 14.98 17.27
C SER A 158 9.56 13.86 18.19
N PRO A 159 10.83 13.42 18.05
CA PRO A 159 11.38 12.31 18.85
C PRO A 159 11.28 12.52 20.37
N ASP A 160 11.37 13.78 20.83
CA ASP A 160 11.27 14.18 22.24
C ASP A 160 9.82 14.39 22.73
N GLY A 161 8.83 14.29 21.83
CA GLY A 161 7.41 14.49 22.14
C GLY A 161 7.02 15.93 22.43
N SER A 162 7.87 16.90 22.15
CA SER A 162 7.57 18.31 22.44
C SER A 162 6.75 19.00 21.36
N MET A 163 6.79 18.49 20.13
CA MET A 163 6.12 19.07 18.95
C MET A 163 5.43 18.00 18.11
N LEU A 164 4.43 18.44 17.33
CA LEU A 164 3.81 17.70 16.24
C LEU A 164 4.05 18.45 14.95
N ALA A 165 4.61 17.79 13.95
CA ALA A 165 4.55 18.25 12.58
C ALA A 165 3.25 17.76 11.93
N MET A 166 2.64 18.57 11.07
CA MET A 166 1.35 18.27 10.44
C MET A 166 1.21 18.96 9.10
N SER A 167 0.36 18.43 8.24
CA SER A 167 -0.13 19.12 7.06
C SER A 167 -1.11 20.23 7.50
N TYR A 168 -0.98 21.40 6.89
CA TYR A 168 -1.74 22.60 7.24
C TYR A 168 -2.31 23.25 5.97
N ARG A 169 -3.62 23.26 5.81
CA ARG A 169 -4.30 23.80 4.62
C ARG A 169 -5.45 24.72 5.01
N PRO A 170 -5.33 26.04 4.87
CA PRO A 170 -6.47 26.93 4.98
C PRO A 170 -7.58 26.56 4.00
N LYS A 171 -8.84 26.62 4.42
CA LYS A 171 -10.03 26.26 3.62
C LYS A 171 -10.10 26.99 2.27
N THR A 172 -9.59 28.22 2.22
CA THR A 172 -9.55 29.05 1.01
C THR A 172 -8.30 28.83 0.16
N SER A 173 -7.36 27.99 0.62
CA SER A 173 -6.10 27.73 -0.08
C SER A 173 -6.19 26.50 -0.98
N SER A 174 -5.51 26.59 -2.13
CA SER A 174 -5.24 25.43 -3.01
C SER A 174 -3.88 24.80 -2.73
N THR A 175 -3.17 25.25 -1.69
CA THR A 175 -1.85 24.74 -1.32
C THR A 175 -1.89 24.18 0.11
N THR A 176 -1.06 23.21 0.36
CA THR A 176 -0.83 22.60 1.69
C THR A 176 0.58 22.94 2.14
N ASP A 177 0.72 23.35 3.39
CA ASP A 177 1.99 23.62 4.04
C ASP A 177 2.28 22.58 5.13
N ILE A 178 3.50 22.58 5.65
CA ILE A 178 3.87 21.93 6.90
C ILE A 178 3.81 22.96 8.01
N ALA A 179 3.14 22.61 9.09
CA ALA A 179 3.12 23.40 10.33
C ALA A 179 3.58 22.56 11.53
N LEU A 180 4.01 23.24 12.55
CA LEU A 180 4.41 22.66 13.83
C LEU A 180 3.48 23.16 14.93
N LEU A 181 2.98 22.22 15.73
CA LEU A 181 2.22 22.47 16.93
C LEU A 181 3.11 22.18 18.15
N ASP A 182 3.32 23.17 19.00
CA ASP A 182 3.94 23.00 20.31
C ASP A 182 2.98 22.26 21.25
N TRP A 183 3.38 21.08 21.72
CA TRP A 183 2.47 20.23 22.50
C TRP A 183 2.01 20.86 23.81
N LYS A 184 2.88 21.61 24.48
CA LYS A 184 2.57 22.23 25.79
C LYS A 184 1.64 23.44 25.66
N THR A 185 1.91 24.31 24.68
CA THR A 185 1.18 25.59 24.55
C THR A 185 0.04 25.52 23.55
N LYS A 186 -0.03 24.44 22.74
CA LYS A 186 -0.95 24.25 21.60
C LYS A 186 -0.84 25.35 20.53
N LYS A 187 0.28 26.09 20.51
CA LYS A 187 0.54 27.10 19.49
C LYS A 187 1.00 26.44 18.20
N VAL A 188 0.39 26.85 17.08
CA VAL A 188 0.75 26.42 15.73
C VAL A 188 1.62 27.49 15.08
N ARG A 189 2.69 27.07 14.39
CA ARG A 189 3.46 27.91 13.48
C ARG A 189 3.69 27.19 12.15
N LYS A 190 3.54 27.90 11.05
CA LYS A 190 3.92 27.37 9.74
C LYS A 190 5.44 27.17 9.68
N LEU A 191 5.86 26.06 9.12
CA LEU A 191 7.27 25.75 8.85
C LEU A 191 7.61 26.05 7.38
N THR A 192 6.67 25.80 6.48
CA THR A 192 6.74 26.17 5.07
C THR A 192 5.72 27.24 4.75
N ASP A 193 5.90 27.94 3.62
CA ASP A 193 4.96 28.94 3.12
C ASP A 193 4.89 28.83 1.60
N GLU A 194 4.02 27.94 1.10
CA GLU A 194 3.91 27.62 -0.32
C GLU A 194 3.15 28.74 -1.07
N GLN A 195 3.86 29.43 -1.96
CA GLN A 195 3.33 30.52 -2.78
C GLN A 195 3.03 30.09 -4.21
N THR A 196 3.51 28.93 -4.63
CA THR A 196 3.33 28.44 -5.99
C THR A 196 2.02 27.70 -6.11
N LYS A 197 1.08 28.20 -6.92
CA LYS A 197 -0.17 27.50 -7.22
C LYS A 197 0.10 26.09 -7.68
N ASN A 198 -0.72 25.15 -7.23
CA ASN A 198 -0.64 23.75 -7.58
C ASN A 198 0.66 23.05 -7.09
N ARG A 199 1.24 23.54 -6.01
CA ARG A 199 2.29 22.86 -5.24
C ARG A 199 1.81 22.63 -3.82
N GLU A 200 2.19 21.49 -3.26
CA GLU A 200 1.77 21.06 -1.93
C GLU A 200 2.92 20.37 -1.20
N TRP A 201 2.95 20.55 0.11
CA TRP A 201 3.90 19.85 0.98
C TRP A 201 3.21 18.67 1.64
N TYR A 202 3.85 17.52 1.57
CA TYR A 202 3.38 16.27 2.18
C TYR A 202 4.50 15.60 2.95
N THR A 203 4.11 14.71 3.86
CA THR A 203 4.98 13.86 4.66
C THR A 203 5.89 14.68 5.56
N SER A 204 6.02 14.27 6.81
CA SER A 204 6.88 14.96 7.77
C SER A 204 7.65 13.90 8.54
N ILE A 205 8.90 13.64 8.11
CA ILE A 205 9.77 12.67 8.77
C ILE A 205 10.81 13.44 9.56
N TRP A 206 10.81 13.25 10.86
CA TRP A 206 11.78 13.87 11.74
C TRP A 206 13.14 13.16 11.68
N SER A 207 14.24 13.92 11.69
CA SER A 207 15.53 13.39 12.07
C SER A 207 15.55 12.93 13.53
N ALA A 208 16.42 12.00 13.89
CA ALA A 208 16.48 11.45 15.24
C ALA A 208 16.79 12.50 16.32
N ASP A 209 17.50 13.58 15.96
CA ASP A 209 17.81 14.70 16.87
C ASP A 209 16.70 15.77 16.94
N GLY A 210 15.62 15.62 16.16
CA GLY A 210 14.49 16.55 16.11
C GLY A 210 14.78 17.91 15.50
N ARG A 211 15.95 18.10 14.85
CA ARG A 211 16.34 19.41 14.27
C ARG A 211 15.98 19.57 12.83
N THR A 212 15.66 18.48 12.17
CA THR A 212 15.37 18.44 10.72
C THR A 212 14.06 17.71 10.46
N ILE A 213 13.31 18.20 9.48
CA ILE A 213 12.19 17.49 8.86
C ILE A 213 12.54 17.22 7.41
N TYR A 214 12.31 15.98 6.97
CA TYR A 214 12.32 15.61 5.55
C TYR A 214 10.90 15.55 5.02
N ALA A 215 10.68 16.16 3.87
CA ALA A 215 9.35 16.31 3.32
C ALA A 215 9.34 16.29 1.79
N ASN A 216 8.20 15.98 1.21
CA ASN A 216 7.95 16.07 -0.22
C ASN A 216 7.29 17.39 -0.58
N ARG A 217 7.75 17.99 -1.69
CA ARG A 217 7.05 19.08 -2.37
C ARG A 217 6.58 18.58 -3.73
N VAL A 218 5.26 18.50 -3.91
CA VAL A 218 4.61 17.78 -5.01
C VAL A 218 3.80 18.75 -5.87
N ASN A 219 3.72 18.55 -7.17
CA ASN A 219 2.75 19.28 -8.01
C ASN A 219 1.35 18.66 -7.93
N ALA A 220 0.30 19.44 -8.17
CA ALA A 220 -1.10 19.01 -8.07
C ALA A 220 -1.47 17.79 -8.96
N GLY A 221 -0.70 17.54 -10.00
CA GLY A 221 -0.89 16.35 -10.85
C GLY A 221 -0.13 15.12 -10.38
N SER A 222 0.60 15.19 -9.27
CA SER A 222 1.47 14.13 -8.73
C SER A 222 2.40 13.51 -9.79
N THR A 223 2.86 14.33 -10.74
CA THR A 223 3.75 13.89 -11.83
C THR A 223 5.17 14.40 -11.67
N ASP A 224 5.40 15.22 -10.65
CA ASP A 224 6.66 15.88 -10.36
C ASP A 224 6.75 16.19 -8.87
N SER A 225 7.81 15.72 -8.20
CA SER A 225 8.04 15.98 -6.78
C SER A 225 9.52 15.91 -6.43
N ASP A 226 9.88 16.69 -5.41
CA ASP A 226 11.21 16.71 -4.82
C ASP A 226 11.14 16.35 -3.32
N VAL A 227 12.25 15.82 -2.81
CA VAL A 227 12.51 15.65 -1.38
C VAL A 227 13.31 16.85 -0.87
N TYR A 228 12.83 17.43 0.21
CA TYR A 228 13.47 18.56 0.88
C TYR A 228 13.93 18.21 2.29
N ARG A 229 15.04 18.82 2.69
CA ARG A 229 15.46 18.95 4.07
C ARG A 229 15.04 20.32 4.59
N ILE A 230 14.40 20.36 5.76
CA ILE A 230 13.85 21.58 6.38
C ILE A 230 14.45 21.71 7.77
N ASP A 231 15.16 22.80 8.05
CA ASP A 231 15.64 23.12 9.38
C ASP A 231 14.48 23.58 10.26
N VAL A 232 14.26 22.90 11.38
CA VAL A 232 13.09 23.10 12.24
C VAL A 232 13.12 24.47 12.93
N ALA A 233 14.29 24.98 13.28
CA ALA A 233 14.42 26.25 13.99
C ALA A 233 14.20 27.46 13.06
N THR A 234 14.76 27.39 11.85
CA THR A 234 14.82 28.53 10.93
C THR A 234 13.82 28.42 9.78
N GLY A 235 13.29 27.24 9.48
CA GLY A 235 12.47 26.98 8.28
C GLY A 235 13.28 26.95 6.97
N LYS A 236 14.63 26.93 7.04
CA LYS A 236 15.48 26.90 5.86
C LYS A 236 15.26 25.61 5.07
N LEU A 237 14.96 25.77 3.77
CA LEU A 237 14.68 24.68 2.83
C LEU A 237 15.93 24.33 2.02
N GLU A 238 16.16 23.04 1.82
CA GLU A 238 17.17 22.54 0.91
C GLU A 238 16.62 21.37 0.08
N ASN A 239 16.62 21.53 -1.26
CA ASN A 239 16.23 20.47 -2.17
C ASN A 239 17.33 19.39 -2.24
N LEU A 240 16.97 18.13 -1.89
CA LEU A 240 17.87 16.98 -1.91
C LEU A 240 17.84 16.23 -3.25
N THR A 241 16.82 16.44 -4.07
CA THR A 241 16.61 15.73 -5.33
C THR A 241 16.38 16.67 -6.51
N PRO A 242 17.22 17.72 -6.69
CA PRO A 242 17.04 18.63 -7.82
C PRO A 242 17.18 17.87 -9.13
N HIS A 243 16.23 18.08 -10.05
CA HIS A 243 16.18 17.39 -11.33
C HIS A 243 15.57 18.28 -12.43
N GLN A 244 15.58 17.80 -13.67
CA GLN A 244 14.91 18.42 -14.81
C GLN A 244 13.79 17.51 -15.31
N GLY A 245 12.71 18.13 -15.78
CA GLY A 245 11.54 17.41 -16.28
C GLY A 245 10.61 16.95 -15.15
N ASN A 246 9.75 16.00 -15.45
CA ASN A 246 8.77 15.48 -14.51
C ASN A 246 9.28 14.13 -13.95
N VAL A 247 9.80 14.17 -12.75
CA VAL A 247 10.26 13.00 -11.98
C VAL A 247 9.59 13.01 -10.62
N ILE A 248 9.18 11.87 -10.16
CA ILE A 248 8.61 11.70 -8.83
C ILE A 248 9.71 11.20 -7.89
N TYR A 249 9.92 11.92 -6.80
CA TYR A 249 10.69 11.46 -5.64
C TYR A 249 9.78 11.49 -4.43
N SER A 250 9.79 10.41 -3.67
CA SER A 250 9.01 10.27 -2.44
C SER A 250 9.91 9.76 -1.33
N VAL A 251 10.00 10.50 -0.23
CA VAL A 251 10.70 10.03 0.98
C VAL A 251 9.74 9.24 1.84
N SER A 252 10.20 8.10 2.37
CA SER A 252 9.41 7.21 3.21
C SER A 252 9.96 7.10 4.64
N SER A 253 11.28 7.09 4.80
CA SER A 253 11.92 6.90 6.10
C SER A 253 13.32 7.50 6.11
N VAL A 254 13.83 7.75 7.31
CA VAL A 254 15.22 8.17 7.55
C VAL A 254 15.93 7.15 8.43
N SER A 255 17.19 6.87 8.15
CA SER A 255 18.03 6.00 8.98
C SER A 255 18.19 6.59 10.39
N PRO A 256 18.35 5.76 11.44
CA PRO A 256 18.48 6.24 12.82
C PRO A 256 19.62 7.22 13.06
N ASP A 257 20.68 7.16 12.26
CA ASP A 257 21.79 8.11 12.27
C ASP A 257 21.51 9.40 11.48
N SER A 258 20.34 9.49 10.83
CA SER A 258 19.87 10.62 10.01
C SER A 258 20.74 10.95 8.79
N HIS A 259 21.58 10.02 8.32
CA HIS A 259 22.45 10.22 7.17
C HIS A 259 21.86 9.70 5.85
N THR A 260 20.92 8.79 5.91
CA THR A 260 20.35 8.14 4.72
C THR A 260 18.84 8.22 4.73
N LEU A 261 18.26 8.63 3.61
CA LEU A 261 16.81 8.55 3.37
C LEU A 261 16.49 7.31 2.54
N LEU A 262 15.41 6.65 2.88
CA LEU A 262 14.80 5.63 2.05
C LEU A 262 13.76 6.31 1.16
N ILE A 263 13.94 6.24 -0.15
CA ILE A 263 13.12 6.97 -1.14
C ILE A 263 12.62 6.03 -2.23
N SER A 264 11.52 6.43 -2.86
CA SER A 264 11.06 5.88 -4.13
C SER A 264 11.20 6.92 -5.22
N SER A 265 11.53 6.51 -6.45
CA SER A 265 11.55 7.41 -7.60
C SER A 265 11.34 6.67 -8.92
N ASN A 266 10.71 7.35 -9.87
CA ASN A 266 10.55 6.90 -11.25
C ASN A 266 11.61 7.50 -12.20
N GLU A 267 12.73 7.99 -11.67
CA GLU A 267 13.83 8.58 -12.43
C GLU A 267 14.37 7.60 -13.49
N ASN A 268 14.42 6.30 -13.16
CA ASN A 268 14.88 5.26 -14.07
C ASN A 268 13.73 4.68 -14.87
N ASP A 269 13.73 4.90 -16.18
CA ASP A 269 12.79 4.31 -17.16
C ASP A 269 11.29 4.56 -16.87
N GLY A 270 10.96 5.46 -15.92
CA GLY A 270 9.60 5.82 -15.58
C GLY A 270 8.84 4.82 -14.70
N TYR A 271 9.53 3.82 -14.13
CA TYR A 271 9.00 2.93 -13.10
C TYR A 271 9.48 3.35 -11.72
N GLU A 272 8.59 3.34 -10.74
CA GLU A 272 8.98 3.62 -9.36
C GLU A 272 9.92 2.53 -8.84
N ASN A 273 11.09 2.93 -8.38
CA ASN A 273 12.11 2.06 -7.80
C ASN A 273 12.62 2.64 -6.49
N VAL A 274 13.12 1.78 -5.62
CA VAL A 274 13.60 2.13 -4.29
C VAL A 274 15.10 2.47 -4.34
N ALA A 275 15.47 3.55 -3.66
CA ALA A 275 16.87 3.95 -3.50
C ALA A 275 17.15 4.43 -2.08
N LEU A 276 18.43 4.36 -1.70
CA LEU A 276 19.02 5.02 -0.53
C LEU A 276 19.63 6.33 -1.00
N LEU A 277 19.22 7.44 -0.39
CA LEU A 277 19.71 8.79 -0.68
C LEU A 277 20.56 9.29 0.49
N ASP A 278 21.84 9.53 0.26
CA ASP A 278 22.71 10.18 1.24
C ASP A 278 22.37 11.68 1.34
N VAL A 279 22.06 12.16 2.54
CA VAL A 279 21.56 13.53 2.75
C VAL A 279 22.61 14.62 2.53
N ASN A 280 23.90 14.30 2.59
CA ASN A 280 24.98 15.26 2.46
C ASN A 280 25.51 15.32 1.02
N SER A 281 25.84 14.17 0.44
CA SER A 281 26.34 14.09 -0.93
C SER A 281 25.23 14.13 -1.99
N LYS A 282 23.97 13.88 -1.59
CA LYS A 282 22.78 13.74 -2.45
C LYS A 282 22.91 12.60 -3.48
N GLN A 283 23.82 11.66 -3.22
CA GLN A 283 23.99 10.48 -4.06
C GLN A 283 22.92 9.44 -3.76
N ARG A 284 22.45 8.77 -4.81
CA ARG A 284 21.44 7.71 -4.76
C ARG A 284 22.08 6.36 -5.04
N THR A 285 21.79 5.38 -4.17
CA THR A 285 22.14 3.98 -4.38
C THR A 285 20.84 3.19 -4.58
N TRP A 286 20.61 2.70 -5.77
CA TRP A 286 19.41 1.97 -6.11
C TRP A 286 19.39 0.60 -5.44
N VAL A 287 18.27 0.29 -4.77
CA VAL A 287 17.99 -1.00 -4.14
C VAL A 287 17.26 -1.92 -5.12
N THR A 288 16.33 -1.35 -5.88
CA THR A 288 15.59 -2.07 -6.91
C THR A 288 15.84 -1.46 -8.30
N ASN A 289 15.70 -2.28 -9.33
CA ASN A 289 15.70 -1.87 -10.73
C ASN A 289 14.77 -2.80 -11.50
N VAL A 290 13.49 -2.60 -11.30
CA VAL A 290 12.43 -3.46 -11.84
C VAL A 290 11.50 -2.67 -12.76
N LYS A 291 10.85 -3.36 -13.70
CA LYS A 291 9.83 -2.78 -14.57
C LYS A 291 8.42 -2.97 -13.99
N TRP A 292 8.32 -2.76 -12.68
CA TRP A 292 7.12 -2.72 -11.87
C TRP A 292 7.26 -1.57 -10.87
N GLU A 293 6.23 -1.34 -10.04
CA GLU A 293 6.28 -0.26 -9.05
C GLU A 293 6.78 -0.80 -7.71
N ALA A 294 8.01 -0.45 -7.34
CA ALA A 294 8.57 -0.73 -6.03
C ALA A 294 8.54 0.53 -5.16
N LYS A 295 7.97 0.44 -3.95
CA LYS A 295 7.84 1.56 -3.02
C LYS A 295 8.61 1.31 -1.74
N ALA A 296 9.36 2.31 -1.33
CA ALA A 296 10.08 2.35 -0.07
C ALA A 296 9.12 2.23 1.12
N GLY A 297 9.53 1.47 2.12
CA GLY A 297 8.87 1.37 3.42
C GLY A 297 9.68 2.08 4.50
N ASP A 298 9.96 1.38 5.62
CA ASP A 298 10.61 1.95 6.79
C ASP A 298 11.96 1.31 7.07
N PHE A 299 12.87 2.07 7.68
CA PHE A 299 14.03 1.51 8.39
C PHE A 299 13.58 0.87 9.71
N SER A 300 14.24 -0.22 10.09
CA SER A 300 14.16 -0.74 11.47
C SER A 300 14.77 0.27 12.46
N PRO A 301 14.32 0.28 13.73
CA PRO A 301 14.83 1.21 14.74
C PRO A 301 16.34 1.13 14.99
N ASP A 302 16.96 -0.01 14.71
CA ASP A 302 18.42 -0.20 14.80
C ASP A 302 19.16 0.09 13.48
N GLY A 303 18.45 0.44 12.42
CA GLY A 303 18.98 0.74 11.10
C GLY A 303 19.56 -0.45 10.32
N LYS A 304 19.46 -1.68 10.84
CA LYS A 304 20.04 -2.86 10.19
C LYS A 304 19.20 -3.42 9.07
N SER A 305 17.91 -3.07 9.05
CA SER A 305 17.01 -3.54 8.02
C SER A 305 16.09 -2.41 7.55
N PHE A 306 15.49 -2.59 6.40
CA PHE A 306 14.36 -1.77 5.94
C PHE A 306 13.41 -2.61 5.11
N THR A 307 12.20 -2.09 4.92
CA THR A 307 11.18 -2.72 4.09
C THR A 307 10.98 -1.98 2.77
N TYR A 308 10.51 -2.70 1.77
CA TYR A 308 9.86 -2.12 0.59
C TYR A 308 8.73 -3.01 0.10
N THR A 309 7.86 -2.48 -0.72
CA THR A 309 6.83 -3.23 -1.43
C THR A 309 7.14 -3.30 -2.91
N LEU A 310 6.70 -4.38 -3.56
CA LEU A 310 6.72 -4.53 -5.01
C LEU A 310 5.31 -4.84 -5.49
N ASN A 311 4.71 -3.91 -6.21
CA ASN A 311 3.47 -4.13 -6.95
C ASN A 311 3.83 -4.70 -8.33
N ALA A 312 3.76 -6.00 -8.45
CA ALA A 312 3.94 -6.70 -9.70
C ALA A 312 2.58 -7.07 -10.26
N ASP A 313 2.14 -6.32 -11.26
CA ASP A 313 0.90 -6.58 -11.99
C ASP A 313 -0.37 -6.61 -11.11
N GLY A 314 -0.47 -5.67 -10.17
CA GLY A 314 -1.62 -5.57 -9.26
C GLY A 314 -1.58 -6.51 -8.06
N ARG A 315 -0.52 -7.29 -7.88
CA ARG A 315 -0.21 -8.04 -6.67
C ARG A 315 0.94 -7.37 -5.95
N THR A 316 0.82 -7.21 -4.65
CA THR A 316 1.83 -6.49 -3.85
C THR A 316 2.41 -7.39 -2.79
N ASP A 317 3.71 -7.55 -2.84
CA ASP A 317 4.50 -8.27 -1.84
C ASP A 317 5.35 -7.30 -1.01
N THR A 318 5.52 -7.62 0.26
CA THR A 318 6.46 -6.94 1.16
C THR A 318 7.79 -7.67 1.17
N TYR A 319 8.87 -6.89 1.11
CA TYR A 319 10.25 -7.37 1.20
C TYR A 319 10.95 -6.74 2.39
N LEU A 320 11.75 -7.53 3.08
CA LEU A 320 12.68 -7.11 4.13
C LEU A 320 14.11 -7.18 3.58
N VAL A 321 14.86 -6.10 3.72
CA VAL A 321 16.24 -5.99 3.25
C VAL A 321 17.16 -5.86 4.45
N ASP A 322 18.20 -6.67 4.51
CA ASP A 322 19.32 -6.50 5.43
C ASP A 322 20.33 -5.51 4.84
N VAL A 323 20.62 -4.44 5.57
CA VAL A 323 21.42 -3.29 5.07
C VAL A 323 22.86 -3.68 4.79
N GLU A 324 23.46 -4.51 5.65
CA GLU A 324 24.87 -4.89 5.55
C GLU A 324 25.10 -5.92 4.44
N SER A 325 24.36 -7.02 4.48
CA SER A 325 24.51 -8.11 3.51
C SER A 325 23.79 -7.86 2.19
N LYS A 326 22.91 -6.86 2.12
CA LYS A 326 22.01 -6.53 0.99
C LYS A 326 21.09 -7.70 0.60
N ARG A 327 20.92 -8.68 1.48
CA ARG A 327 19.99 -9.78 1.25
C ARG A 327 18.57 -9.28 1.37
N THR A 328 17.77 -9.71 0.43
CA THR A 328 16.34 -9.38 0.36
C THR A 328 15.52 -10.65 0.54
N ALA A 329 14.53 -10.60 1.43
CA ALA A 329 13.59 -11.69 1.67
C ALA A 329 12.16 -11.19 1.48
N ARG A 330 11.38 -11.90 0.66
CA ARG A 330 9.93 -11.70 0.55
C ARG A 330 9.26 -12.24 1.82
N LEU A 331 8.34 -11.50 2.42
CA LEU A 331 7.54 -12.00 3.53
C LEU A 331 6.61 -13.14 3.05
N PRO A 332 6.42 -14.21 3.84
CA PRO A 332 5.74 -15.43 3.40
C PRO A 332 4.19 -15.30 3.44
N PHE A 333 3.65 -14.19 2.96
CA PHE A 333 2.21 -14.05 2.79
C PHE A 333 1.75 -14.68 1.47
N PRO A 334 0.52 -15.27 1.45
CA PRO A 334 -0.11 -15.73 0.21
C PRO A 334 -0.33 -14.60 -0.80
N GLU A 335 -0.62 -14.97 -2.05
CA GLU A 335 -0.95 -14.02 -3.13
C GLU A 335 -2.08 -13.05 -2.72
N GLY A 336 -2.01 -11.84 -3.26
CA GLY A 336 -2.89 -10.72 -2.94
C GLY A 336 -2.11 -9.44 -2.76
N ILE A 337 -2.45 -8.68 -1.74
CA ILE A 337 -1.75 -7.47 -1.33
C ILE A 337 -1.26 -7.66 0.10
N SER A 338 0.03 -7.56 0.30
CA SER A 338 0.64 -7.43 1.63
C SER A 338 1.55 -6.20 1.65
N SER A 339 1.30 -5.29 2.58
CA SER A 339 2.05 -4.04 2.69
C SER A 339 2.39 -3.75 4.15
N PRO A 340 3.61 -3.26 4.44
CA PRO A 340 3.91 -2.71 5.76
C PRO A 340 2.86 -1.66 6.10
N ALA A 341 2.39 -1.67 7.32
CA ALA A 341 1.35 -0.77 7.78
C ALA A 341 1.69 -0.28 9.19
N GLY A 342 1.79 1.03 9.35
CA GLY A 342 2.09 1.63 10.64
C GLY A 342 2.32 3.13 10.50
N ASN A 343 1.98 3.86 11.54
CA ASN A 343 2.22 5.29 11.63
C ASN A 343 2.86 5.58 13.01
N PRO A 344 4.10 6.09 13.06
CA PRO A 344 4.93 6.53 11.92
C PRO A 344 5.71 5.41 11.21
N THR A 345 5.71 4.18 11.73
CA THR A 345 6.48 3.06 11.16
C THR A 345 5.76 1.73 11.33
N ALA A 346 6.00 0.81 10.40
CA ALA A 346 5.51 -0.56 10.47
C ALA A 346 6.31 -1.44 11.44
N PHE A 347 7.54 -1.06 11.79
CA PHE A 347 8.33 -1.79 12.78
C PHE A 347 7.84 -1.54 14.21
N SER A 348 7.86 -2.58 15.05
CA SER A 348 7.78 -2.42 16.50
C SER A 348 8.98 -1.63 17.01
N ALA A 349 8.87 -1.00 18.17
CA ALA A 349 9.97 -0.23 18.78
C ALA A 349 11.24 -1.08 19.01
N ALA A 350 11.10 -2.38 19.28
CA ALA A 350 12.22 -3.31 19.40
C ALA A 350 12.81 -3.73 18.04
N GLY A 351 12.14 -3.43 16.92
CA GLY A 351 12.58 -3.83 15.58
C GLY A 351 12.41 -5.31 15.26
N ASP A 352 11.79 -6.08 16.15
CA ASP A 352 11.63 -7.54 16.05
C ASP A 352 10.38 -7.99 15.29
N ARG A 353 9.40 -7.07 15.12
CA ARG A 353 8.11 -7.36 14.49
C ARG A 353 7.72 -6.30 13.47
N LEU A 354 6.96 -6.72 12.47
CA LEU A 354 6.33 -5.84 11.48
C LEU A 354 4.81 -5.92 11.58
N LEU A 355 4.17 -4.77 11.47
CA LEU A 355 2.75 -4.66 11.25
C LEU A 355 2.48 -4.67 9.74
N VAL A 356 1.60 -5.54 9.29
CA VAL A 356 1.30 -5.75 7.87
C VAL A 356 -0.21 -5.69 7.66
N SER A 357 -0.65 -4.91 6.68
CA SER A 357 -2.01 -4.99 6.16
C SER A 357 -2.04 -6.00 5.01
N ARG A 358 -2.96 -6.96 5.08
CA ARG A 358 -3.10 -7.98 4.05
C ARG A 358 -4.54 -8.12 3.61
N GLN A 359 -4.75 -8.29 2.29
CA GLN A 359 -6.02 -8.63 1.66
C GLN A 359 -5.79 -9.47 0.40
N SER A 360 -6.86 -10.08 -0.09
CA SER A 360 -6.89 -10.77 -1.38
C SER A 360 -8.27 -10.64 -2.04
N SER A 361 -8.45 -11.19 -3.21
CA SER A 361 -9.76 -11.19 -3.89
C SER A 361 -10.89 -11.87 -3.10
N THR A 362 -10.55 -12.73 -2.13
CA THR A 362 -11.52 -13.46 -1.30
C THR A 362 -11.51 -13.03 0.16
N GLU A 363 -10.55 -12.25 0.60
CA GLU A 363 -10.35 -11.85 2.00
C GLU A 363 -10.24 -10.32 2.10
N PRO A 364 -11.11 -9.65 2.87
CA PRO A 364 -10.99 -8.22 3.13
C PRO A 364 -9.69 -7.88 3.86
N ALA A 365 -9.32 -6.60 3.85
CA ALA A 365 -8.10 -6.14 4.50
C ALA A 365 -8.16 -6.36 6.02
N ASP A 366 -7.10 -6.99 6.54
CA ASP A 366 -6.87 -7.21 7.95
C ASP A 366 -5.43 -6.89 8.35
N LEU A 367 -5.24 -6.58 9.64
CA LEU A 367 -3.94 -6.32 10.23
C LEU A 367 -3.32 -7.60 10.77
N TRP A 368 -2.03 -7.75 10.52
CA TRP A 368 -1.21 -8.87 10.92
C TRP A 368 0.07 -8.38 11.60
N VAL A 369 0.53 -9.10 12.60
CA VAL A 369 1.89 -8.96 13.14
C VAL A 369 2.73 -10.09 12.59
N TYR A 370 3.86 -9.74 12.00
CA TYR A 370 4.88 -10.66 11.52
C TYR A 370 6.11 -10.59 12.42
N ASP A 371 6.50 -11.71 13.00
CA ASP A 371 7.72 -11.85 13.79
C ASP A 371 8.90 -12.19 12.87
N ILE A 372 9.91 -11.33 12.89
CA ILE A 372 11.03 -11.39 11.93
C ILE A 372 11.91 -12.62 12.20
N ALA A 373 12.16 -12.94 13.47
CA ALA A 373 13.06 -14.02 13.86
C ALA A 373 12.45 -15.39 13.59
N THR A 374 11.18 -15.57 13.95
CA THR A 374 10.47 -16.86 13.79
C THR A 374 9.80 -17.01 12.43
N GLN A 375 9.67 -15.93 11.67
CA GLN A 375 8.94 -15.86 10.39
C GLN A 375 7.46 -16.27 10.52
N GLN A 376 6.89 -16.12 11.71
CA GLN A 376 5.48 -16.40 11.96
C GLN A 376 4.64 -15.14 11.88
N SER A 377 3.43 -15.26 11.36
CA SER A 377 2.46 -14.18 11.33
C SER A 377 1.23 -14.48 12.18
N ARG A 378 0.68 -13.46 12.81
CA ARG A 378 -0.56 -13.52 13.59
C ARG A 378 -1.52 -12.47 13.11
N GLN A 379 -2.75 -12.88 12.78
CA GLN A 379 -3.84 -11.97 12.47
C GLN A 379 -4.34 -11.28 13.74
N LEU A 380 -4.49 -9.95 13.69
CA LEU A 380 -4.97 -9.12 14.80
C LEU A 380 -6.43 -8.71 14.63
N THR A 381 -6.89 -8.51 13.39
CA THR A 381 -8.26 -8.07 13.10
C THR A 381 -8.97 -9.07 12.20
N PHE A 382 -10.32 -9.06 12.24
CA PHE A 382 -11.15 -10.01 11.50
C PHE A 382 -12.29 -9.24 10.82
N SER A 383 -12.02 -8.73 9.62
CA SER A 383 -12.93 -7.88 8.85
C SER A 383 -14.03 -8.66 8.14
N ALA A 384 -13.82 -9.95 7.87
CA ALA A 384 -14.84 -10.86 7.33
C ALA A 384 -15.80 -11.28 8.45
N ILE A 385 -16.91 -10.57 8.57
CA ILE A 385 -17.96 -10.83 9.59
C ILE A 385 -19.24 -11.37 8.94
N ALA A 386 -20.29 -11.53 9.73
CA ALA A 386 -21.60 -11.98 9.31
C ALA A 386 -21.59 -13.37 8.65
N SER A 387 -20.71 -14.25 9.11
CA SER A 387 -20.52 -15.61 8.58
C SER A 387 -20.06 -15.66 7.12
N LEU A 388 -19.40 -14.61 6.62
CA LEU A 388 -18.76 -14.67 5.32
C LEU A 388 -17.67 -15.73 5.33
N ASN A 389 -17.84 -16.73 4.47
CA ASN A 389 -16.84 -17.79 4.29
C ASN A 389 -16.06 -17.52 2.99
N PRO A 390 -14.77 -17.17 3.06
CA PRO A 390 -13.92 -16.90 1.89
C PRO A 390 -13.91 -18.04 0.86
N SER A 391 -14.02 -19.30 1.30
CA SER A 391 -14.04 -20.46 0.38
C SER A 391 -15.26 -20.53 -0.54
N ARG A 392 -16.30 -19.73 -0.27
CA ARG A 392 -17.49 -19.60 -1.13
C ARG A 392 -17.33 -18.51 -2.18
N LEU A 393 -16.23 -17.78 -2.17
CA LEU A 393 -15.91 -16.74 -3.13
C LEU A 393 -14.89 -17.26 -4.15
N PRO A 394 -15.12 -17.11 -5.47
CA PRO A 394 -14.11 -17.46 -6.45
C PRO A 394 -12.93 -16.49 -6.36
N SER A 395 -11.72 -17.02 -6.31
CA SER A 395 -10.50 -16.21 -6.39
C SER A 395 -10.38 -15.58 -7.77
N SER A 396 -9.80 -14.40 -7.85
CA SER A 396 -9.44 -13.77 -9.12
C SER A 396 -8.37 -14.56 -9.86
N GLN A 397 -8.42 -14.54 -11.17
CA GLN A 397 -7.39 -15.03 -12.07
C GLN A 397 -6.77 -13.83 -12.77
N LEU A 398 -5.44 -13.71 -12.77
CA LEU A 398 -4.72 -12.67 -13.49
C LEU A 398 -4.63 -13.07 -14.96
N VAL A 399 -5.19 -12.26 -15.84
CA VAL A 399 -5.25 -12.51 -17.28
C VAL A 399 -4.68 -11.35 -18.07
N HIS A 400 -4.19 -11.64 -19.27
CA HIS A 400 -3.64 -10.63 -20.19
C HIS A 400 -4.27 -10.80 -21.56
N TYR A 401 -4.66 -9.69 -22.18
CA TYR A 401 -5.16 -9.70 -23.55
C TYR A 401 -4.53 -8.60 -24.39
N ARG A 402 -4.45 -8.85 -25.70
CA ARG A 402 -4.01 -7.83 -26.65
C ARG A 402 -5.19 -6.96 -27.06
N THR A 403 -5.03 -5.66 -26.93
CA THR A 403 -6.01 -4.68 -27.39
C THR A 403 -5.79 -4.32 -28.86
N PHE A 404 -6.57 -3.38 -29.40
CA PHE A 404 -6.67 -3.02 -30.81
C PHE A 404 -5.35 -2.61 -31.48
N ASP A 405 -4.42 -2.02 -30.73
CA ASP A 405 -3.11 -1.57 -31.22
C ASP A 405 -1.96 -2.50 -30.79
N GLY A 406 -2.29 -3.70 -30.28
CA GLY A 406 -1.33 -4.71 -29.89
C GLY A 406 -0.74 -4.56 -28.51
N LYS A 407 -1.13 -3.49 -27.73
CA LYS A 407 -0.74 -3.39 -26.32
C LYS A 407 -1.29 -4.56 -25.53
N ILE A 408 -0.55 -4.97 -24.50
CA ILE A 408 -1.01 -5.96 -23.54
C ILE A 408 -1.71 -5.21 -22.41
N ILE A 409 -2.93 -5.64 -22.11
CA ILE A 409 -3.74 -5.15 -21.00
C ILE A 409 -3.85 -6.26 -19.97
N SER A 410 -3.51 -5.95 -18.75
CA SER A 410 -3.68 -6.83 -17.59
C SER A 410 -5.07 -6.68 -16.99
N ALA A 411 -5.65 -7.75 -16.49
CA ALA A 411 -6.96 -7.72 -15.86
C ALA A 411 -7.11 -8.80 -14.79
N PHE A 412 -7.93 -8.54 -13.78
CA PHE A 412 -8.39 -9.55 -12.85
C PHE A 412 -9.74 -10.10 -13.30
N LEU A 413 -9.87 -11.42 -13.30
CA LEU A 413 -11.04 -12.14 -13.79
C LEU A 413 -11.62 -13.03 -12.68
N TRP A 414 -12.88 -12.83 -12.31
CA TRP A 414 -13.63 -13.69 -11.39
C TRP A 414 -14.55 -14.60 -12.20
N VAL A 415 -14.30 -15.91 -12.13
CA VAL A 415 -15.13 -16.92 -12.79
C VAL A 415 -15.93 -17.64 -11.72
N PRO A 416 -17.27 -17.63 -11.79
CA PRO A 416 -18.12 -18.39 -10.89
C PRO A 416 -17.71 -19.86 -10.81
N PHE A 417 -17.96 -20.49 -9.67
CA PHE A 417 -17.76 -21.92 -9.53
C PHE A 417 -18.73 -22.73 -10.40
N ASN A 418 -18.32 -23.92 -10.79
CA ASN A 418 -19.16 -24.94 -11.46
C ASN A 418 -19.73 -24.52 -12.83
N LEU A 419 -19.14 -23.52 -13.52
CA LEU A 419 -19.61 -23.15 -14.86
C LEU A 419 -19.25 -24.18 -15.93
N LYS A 420 -20.15 -24.35 -16.87
CA LYS A 420 -19.88 -25.07 -18.14
C LYS A 420 -19.40 -24.08 -19.20
N ARG A 421 -18.51 -24.54 -20.07
CA ARG A 421 -18.08 -23.79 -21.26
C ARG A 421 -19.10 -23.98 -22.40
N ASP A 422 -20.28 -23.43 -22.25
CA ASP A 422 -21.37 -23.51 -23.22
C ASP A 422 -21.84 -22.15 -23.75
N GLY A 423 -21.11 -21.09 -23.37
CA GLY A 423 -21.41 -19.73 -23.81
C GLY A 423 -22.74 -19.20 -23.30
N SER A 424 -23.26 -19.70 -22.18
CA SER A 424 -24.62 -19.35 -21.72
C SER A 424 -24.66 -18.25 -20.65
N ASN A 425 -23.54 -17.99 -19.96
CA ASN A 425 -23.51 -17.13 -18.77
C ASN A 425 -23.36 -15.65 -19.14
N PRO A 426 -23.88 -14.72 -18.29
CA PRO A 426 -23.62 -13.29 -18.47
C PRO A 426 -22.18 -12.91 -18.09
N GLY A 427 -21.66 -11.86 -18.73
CA GLY A 427 -20.39 -11.25 -18.41
C GLY A 427 -20.52 -9.78 -17.98
N ILE A 428 -19.63 -9.33 -17.12
CA ILE A 428 -19.56 -7.93 -16.68
C ILE A 428 -18.13 -7.43 -16.77
N VAL A 429 -17.94 -6.28 -17.42
CA VAL A 429 -16.70 -5.51 -17.36
C VAL A 429 -16.79 -4.52 -16.20
N LEU A 430 -15.77 -4.46 -15.36
CA LEU A 430 -15.70 -3.65 -14.14
C LEU A 430 -14.54 -2.64 -14.25
N PRO A 431 -14.68 -1.53 -14.97
CA PRO A 431 -13.66 -0.49 -15.03
C PRO A 431 -13.41 0.12 -13.65
N HIS A 432 -12.14 0.41 -13.35
CA HIS A 432 -11.79 1.16 -12.17
C HIS A 432 -11.95 2.67 -12.37
N GLY A 433 -12.11 3.41 -11.29
CA GLY A 433 -12.11 4.87 -11.30
C GLY A 433 -10.70 5.45 -11.50
N GLY A 434 -10.62 6.76 -11.67
CA GLY A 434 -9.36 7.46 -11.80
C GLY A 434 -9.44 8.61 -12.81
N PRO A 435 -8.81 8.58 -13.98
CA PRO A 435 -8.36 7.44 -14.80
C PRO A 435 -7.02 6.80 -14.41
N THR A 436 -6.27 7.37 -13.49
CA THR A 436 -4.94 6.88 -13.08
C THR A 436 -4.97 5.81 -11.97
N GLY A 437 -6.12 5.20 -11.69
CA GLY A 437 -6.24 4.10 -10.74
C GLY A 437 -5.59 2.81 -11.21
N GLN A 438 -5.72 1.76 -10.40
CA GLN A 438 -5.34 0.40 -10.74
C GLN A 438 -6.31 -0.59 -10.08
N THR A 439 -6.79 -1.57 -10.83
CA THR A 439 -7.38 -2.77 -10.25
C THR A 439 -6.25 -3.66 -9.75
N VAL A 440 -6.34 -4.03 -8.48
CA VAL A 440 -5.35 -4.87 -7.80
C VAL A 440 -6.03 -6.11 -7.23
N ASP A 441 -5.26 -7.13 -6.83
CA ASP A 441 -5.77 -8.38 -6.23
C ASP A 441 -6.28 -8.15 -4.80
N SER A 442 -7.37 -7.39 -4.70
CA SER A 442 -8.01 -6.99 -3.44
C SER A 442 -9.44 -7.47 -3.34
N PHE A 443 -10.03 -7.39 -2.15
CA PHE A 443 -11.40 -7.78 -1.91
C PHE A 443 -12.39 -6.84 -2.62
N ASN A 444 -12.91 -7.29 -3.75
CA ASN A 444 -13.89 -6.55 -4.53
C ASN A 444 -15.31 -7.08 -4.25
N LYS A 445 -16.07 -6.33 -3.46
CA LYS A 445 -17.45 -6.71 -3.04
C LYS A 445 -18.40 -6.87 -4.22
N ALA A 446 -18.26 -6.02 -5.25
CA ALA A 446 -19.11 -6.08 -6.44
C ALA A 446 -18.81 -7.33 -7.27
N ALA A 447 -17.52 -7.58 -7.57
CA ALA A 447 -17.10 -8.78 -8.27
C ALA A 447 -17.51 -10.06 -7.52
N ALA A 448 -17.31 -10.10 -6.19
CA ALA A 448 -17.72 -11.23 -5.35
C ALA A 448 -19.23 -11.46 -5.38
N ALA A 449 -20.04 -10.38 -5.29
CA ALA A 449 -21.50 -10.47 -5.35
C ALA A 449 -21.98 -10.98 -6.70
N LEU A 450 -21.45 -10.46 -7.79
CA LEU A 450 -21.82 -10.83 -9.17
C LEU A 450 -21.36 -12.25 -9.48
N ALA A 451 -20.09 -12.58 -9.17
CA ALA A 451 -19.56 -13.92 -9.45
C ALA A 451 -20.29 -15.02 -8.67
N SER A 452 -20.67 -14.77 -7.41
CA SER A 452 -21.48 -15.73 -6.64
C SER A 452 -22.89 -15.96 -7.23
N ARG A 453 -23.32 -15.14 -8.20
CA ARG A 453 -24.63 -15.21 -8.90
C ARG A 453 -24.52 -15.64 -10.36
N GLY A 454 -23.36 -16.11 -10.78
CA GLY A 454 -23.14 -16.65 -12.12
C GLY A 454 -22.64 -15.67 -13.16
N TYR A 455 -22.29 -14.43 -12.80
CA TYR A 455 -21.67 -13.48 -13.71
C TYR A 455 -20.17 -13.69 -13.78
N VAL A 456 -19.61 -13.81 -14.97
CA VAL A 456 -18.13 -13.78 -15.18
C VAL A 456 -17.71 -12.33 -15.23
N CYS A 457 -16.85 -11.90 -14.29
CA CYS A 457 -16.47 -10.50 -14.13
C CYS A 457 -15.00 -10.29 -14.52
N ILE A 458 -14.71 -9.27 -15.34
CA ILE A 458 -13.35 -8.86 -15.67
C ILE A 458 -13.13 -7.39 -15.31
N ALA A 459 -12.04 -7.09 -14.60
CA ALA A 459 -11.65 -5.75 -14.20
C ALA A 459 -10.29 -5.41 -14.81
N PRO A 460 -10.24 -4.73 -15.96
CA PRO A 460 -9.01 -4.45 -16.68
C PRO A 460 -8.26 -3.24 -16.13
N ASN A 461 -6.93 -3.28 -16.26
CA ASN A 461 -6.05 -2.14 -16.08
C ASN A 461 -5.77 -1.53 -17.46
N VAL A 462 -6.69 -0.71 -17.93
CA VAL A 462 -6.61 -0.06 -19.24
C VAL A 462 -5.45 0.93 -19.30
N ARG A 463 -5.03 1.34 -20.51
CA ARG A 463 -4.05 2.44 -20.65
C ARG A 463 -4.49 3.66 -19.84
N GLY A 464 -3.55 4.27 -19.12
CA GLY A 464 -3.83 5.31 -18.12
C GLY A 464 -3.72 4.79 -16.69
N SER A 465 -3.81 3.47 -16.47
CA SER A 465 -3.65 2.87 -15.14
C SER A 465 -2.24 3.06 -14.59
N THR A 466 -2.13 3.18 -13.26
CA THR A 466 -0.88 3.10 -12.51
C THR A 466 -0.38 1.66 -12.40
N GLY A 467 0.87 1.46 -11.94
CA GLY A 467 1.45 0.13 -11.73
C GLY A 467 2.22 -0.42 -12.93
N TYR A 468 2.19 0.28 -14.08
CA TYR A 468 2.78 -0.16 -15.36
C TYR A 468 3.78 0.86 -15.93
N GLY A 469 4.25 1.77 -15.10
CA GLY A 469 5.18 2.84 -15.45
C GLY A 469 4.54 4.05 -16.14
N MET A 470 5.25 5.17 -16.11
CA MET A 470 4.76 6.48 -16.58
C MET A 470 4.34 6.51 -18.06
N LYS A 471 4.95 5.70 -18.90
CA LYS A 471 4.58 5.62 -20.32
C LYS A 471 3.17 5.04 -20.51
N PHE A 472 2.82 4.03 -19.73
CA PHE A 472 1.50 3.42 -19.77
C PHE A 472 0.46 4.33 -19.11
N GLN A 473 0.81 4.92 -17.95
CA GLN A 473 -0.06 5.86 -17.24
C GLN A 473 -0.43 7.09 -18.08
N LYS A 474 0.52 7.64 -18.85
CA LYS A 474 0.27 8.80 -19.72
C LYS A 474 -0.41 8.44 -21.05
N ALA A 475 -0.65 7.17 -21.34
CA ALA A 475 -1.12 6.73 -22.65
C ALA A 475 -2.57 7.09 -22.98
N ASN A 476 -3.35 7.58 -22.00
CA ASN A 476 -4.70 8.13 -22.21
C ASN A 476 -4.79 9.65 -22.01
N TYR A 477 -3.66 10.35 -21.78
CA TYR A 477 -3.68 11.80 -21.62
C TYR A 477 -4.16 12.47 -22.91
N LYS A 478 -5.18 13.33 -22.78
CA LYS A 478 -5.90 13.99 -23.89
C LYS A 478 -6.63 13.03 -24.85
N ASP A 479 -6.85 11.78 -24.43
CA ASP A 479 -7.53 10.73 -25.22
C ASP A 479 -8.51 9.91 -24.35
N LEU A 480 -9.09 10.55 -23.32
CA LEU A 480 -10.11 9.90 -22.48
C LEU A 480 -11.34 9.54 -23.32
N GLY A 481 -11.80 8.29 -23.20
CA GLY A 481 -12.87 7.72 -24.04
C GLY A 481 -12.39 7.31 -25.43
N GLY A 482 -11.11 7.36 -25.69
CA GLY A 482 -10.50 6.94 -26.94
C GLY A 482 -9.87 5.55 -26.86
N GLY A 483 -8.58 5.51 -26.53
CA GLY A 483 -7.83 4.25 -26.44
C GLY A 483 -8.22 3.39 -25.25
N ASP A 484 -8.48 4.02 -24.09
CA ASP A 484 -8.92 3.37 -22.86
C ASP A 484 -10.29 2.69 -23.00
N LEU A 485 -11.28 3.34 -23.62
CA LEU A 485 -12.56 2.71 -23.95
C LEU A 485 -12.40 1.49 -24.87
N LYS A 486 -11.48 1.58 -25.84
CA LYS A 486 -11.21 0.41 -26.72
C LYS A 486 -10.59 -0.74 -25.95
N ASP A 487 -9.76 -0.46 -24.94
CA ASP A 487 -9.20 -1.50 -24.05
C ASP A 487 -10.31 -2.24 -23.32
N GLU A 488 -11.38 -1.53 -22.84
CA GLU A 488 -12.57 -2.13 -22.22
C GLU A 488 -13.37 -3.00 -23.20
N VAL A 489 -13.53 -2.53 -24.44
CA VAL A 489 -14.20 -3.33 -25.50
C VAL A 489 -13.44 -4.64 -25.73
N TYR A 490 -12.11 -4.61 -25.67
CA TYR A 490 -11.30 -5.82 -25.83
C TYR A 490 -11.35 -6.73 -24.60
N ALA A 491 -11.59 -6.19 -23.39
CA ALA A 491 -11.92 -7.00 -22.21
C ALA A 491 -13.22 -7.80 -22.44
N ALA A 492 -14.26 -7.16 -22.98
CA ALA A 492 -15.51 -7.85 -23.35
C ALA A 492 -15.28 -8.95 -24.39
N ARG A 493 -14.42 -8.70 -25.40
CA ARG A 493 -14.03 -9.73 -26.37
C ARG A 493 -13.28 -10.89 -25.73
N PHE A 494 -12.39 -10.62 -24.77
CA PHE A 494 -11.72 -11.68 -24.00
C PHE A 494 -12.72 -12.52 -23.22
N LEU A 495 -13.71 -11.89 -22.54
CA LEU A 495 -14.80 -12.62 -21.87
C LEU A 495 -15.52 -13.57 -22.81
N ALA A 496 -15.94 -13.09 -23.97
CA ALA A 496 -16.59 -13.92 -25.00
C ALA A 496 -15.71 -15.09 -25.46
N ALA A 497 -14.42 -14.85 -25.63
CA ALA A 497 -13.45 -15.86 -26.07
C ALA A 497 -13.20 -16.96 -25.04
N THR A 498 -13.52 -16.75 -23.77
CA THR A 498 -13.44 -17.81 -22.72
C THR A 498 -14.42 -18.94 -22.95
N GLN A 499 -15.45 -18.74 -23.78
CA GLN A 499 -16.57 -19.67 -24.02
C GLN A 499 -17.42 -19.96 -22.78
N TYR A 500 -17.22 -19.27 -21.66
CA TYR A 500 -18.15 -19.27 -20.54
C TYR A 500 -19.29 -18.27 -20.76
N VAL A 501 -19.04 -17.18 -21.50
CA VAL A 501 -19.91 -16.00 -21.58
C VAL A 501 -20.63 -15.94 -22.92
N ASP A 502 -21.94 -15.64 -22.88
CA ASP A 502 -22.75 -15.28 -24.05
C ASP A 502 -22.34 -13.87 -24.53
N PRO A 503 -21.78 -13.71 -25.75
CA PRO A 503 -21.39 -12.40 -26.27
C PRO A 503 -22.50 -11.34 -26.30
N LYS A 504 -23.77 -11.80 -26.28
CA LYS A 504 -24.97 -10.92 -26.27
C LYS A 504 -25.41 -10.52 -24.85
N LYS A 505 -24.76 -11.07 -23.83
CA LYS A 505 -25.07 -10.84 -22.41
C LYS A 505 -23.88 -10.23 -21.67
N ILE A 506 -23.15 -9.34 -22.30
CA ILE A 506 -22.05 -8.63 -21.66
C ILE A 506 -22.49 -7.21 -21.35
N GLY A 507 -22.36 -6.82 -20.10
CA GLY A 507 -22.59 -5.47 -19.59
C GLY A 507 -21.31 -4.85 -19.04
N ILE A 508 -21.38 -3.56 -18.71
CA ILE A 508 -20.32 -2.81 -18.05
C ILE A 508 -20.91 -2.05 -16.88
N THR A 509 -20.19 -1.96 -15.76
CA THR A 509 -20.56 -1.15 -14.59
C THR A 509 -19.30 -0.77 -13.82
N GLY A 510 -19.23 0.46 -13.37
CA GLY A 510 -18.09 0.99 -12.64
C GLY A 510 -18.49 2.07 -11.66
N GLY A 511 -17.51 2.81 -11.14
CA GLY A 511 -17.70 3.96 -10.27
C GLY A 511 -16.76 5.10 -10.65
N SER A 512 -17.15 6.37 -10.39
CA SER A 512 -16.36 7.57 -10.73
C SER A 512 -16.11 7.66 -12.25
N SER A 513 -14.87 7.73 -12.73
CA SER A 513 -14.57 7.72 -14.17
C SER A 513 -14.98 6.42 -14.87
N GLY A 514 -15.12 5.30 -14.14
CA GLY A 514 -15.68 4.06 -14.67
C GLY A 514 -17.17 4.17 -15.05
N ASP A 515 -17.92 5.12 -14.48
CA ASP A 515 -19.32 5.37 -14.85
C ASP A 515 -19.47 6.08 -16.21
N THR A 516 -18.42 6.71 -16.71
CA THR A 516 -18.44 7.47 -17.96
C THR A 516 -18.63 6.56 -19.19
N TRP A 517 -18.39 5.26 -19.04
CA TRP A 517 -18.43 4.27 -20.12
C TRP A 517 -19.70 3.39 -20.13
N GLN A 518 -20.66 3.66 -19.26
CA GLN A 518 -21.92 2.90 -19.17
C GLN A 518 -22.88 3.19 -20.32
#